data_982ef43aeac6efaffa0e5e634841ee0b
#
_entry.id   982ef43aeac6efaffa0e5e634841ee0b
#
_cell.length_a   1.000
_cell.length_b   1.000
_cell.length_c   1.000
_cell.angle_alpha   90.00
_cell.angle_beta   90.00
_cell.angle_gamma   90.00
#
_symmetry.space_group_name_H-M   'P 1'
#
loop_
_entity.id
_entity.type
_entity.pdbx_description
1 polymer ?
#
loop_
_entity_poly.entity_id
_entity_poly.type
_entity_poly.pdbx_seq_one_letter_code
_entity_poly.pdbx_strand_id
1 'polypeptide(L)'
;MTWESYNPVKAMPHLYREHVPDGGVLIPTTDEVAWKHFRFHRWVYNKLEVAESQGLSCGLVPTEPTEFPVVVKPVFNLFGGSINARVCHNMDEYSAVIDPGCFWSPYHFGDHHSIDLILLDGQIMEMFSFKGEKLQFGAFDFWSLNDDETDDELLELIEPWVEEYMDGYTGCLNLEVIGDYIIEAQLRMGDIDRLGDSELMEAIWHLHNHHEWLYKRNEQTPTEFYLAALFAQPNKQFSIDFKLFDYIVGDALVYYQIDDPNLYHTNPPHGNRVAIFCDYELDNVVWARNICAAMMKPDIDGKYLQPLEGYVELSI
;
A
#
# COMPACT_ATOMS: atom_id res chain seq x y z
N MET A 1 8.28 -19.85 -14.98
CA MET A 1 8.78 -19.40 -13.68
C MET A 1 7.64 -19.60 -12.73
N THR A 2 7.85 -20.30 -11.63
CA THR A 2 6.81 -20.51 -10.63
C THR A 2 6.66 -19.24 -9.80
N TRP A 3 5.50 -19.05 -9.24
CA TRP A 3 5.17 -17.96 -8.33
C TRP A 3 6.24 -17.72 -7.24
N GLU A 4 6.76 -18.79 -6.64
CA GLU A 4 7.82 -18.75 -5.62
C GLU A 4 9.14 -18.14 -6.10
N SER A 5 9.41 -18.16 -7.39
CA SER A 5 10.64 -17.59 -7.96
C SER A 5 10.62 -16.07 -8.06
N TYR A 6 9.48 -15.41 -7.83
CA TYR A 6 9.34 -13.96 -7.96
C TYR A 6 9.46 -13.21 -6.65
N ASN A 7 9.16 -13.84 -5.54
CA ASN A 7 9.25 -13.18 -4.26
C ASN A 7 9.46 -14.13 -3.07
N PRO A 8 10.63 -14.74 -2.96
CA PRO A 8 10.91 -15.66 -1.86
C PRO A 8 10.93 -14.97 -0.49
N VAL A 9 10.82 -13.67 -0.46
CA VAL A 9 11.10 -12.85 0.71
C VAL A 9 9.92 -12.00 1.15
N LYS A 10 9.22 -11.39 0.23
CA LYS A 10 7.93 -10.79 0.55
C LYS A 10 6.96 -11.95 0.64
N ALA A 11 6.77 -12.43 1.87
CA ALA A 11 5.79 -13.46 2.11
C ALA A 11 4.50 -13.02 1.46
N MET A 12 4.11 -13.77 0.44
CA MET A 12 2.74 -13.69 0.01
C MET A 12 1.88 -14.02 1.20
N PRO A 13 0.74 -13.39 1.34
CA PRO A 13 -0.20 -13.75 2.36
C PRO A 13 -0.37 -15.24 2.39
N HIS A 14 -0.36 -15.78 3.58
CA HIS A 14 -0.42 -17.22 3.82
C HIS A 14 -1.59 -17.86 3.08
N LEU A 15 -2.77 -17.22 3.13
CA LEU A 15 -3.99 -17.67 2.47
C LEU A 15 -3.87 -17.74 0.95
N TYR A 16 -3.21 -16.79 0.33
CA TYR A 16 -3.05 -16.78 -1.11
C TYR A 16 -2.18 -17.95 -1.61
N ARG A 17 -1.14 -18.33 -0.86
CA ARG A 17 -0.30 -19.50 -1.19
C ARG A 17 -1.06 -20.81 -1.15
N GLU A 18 -2.00 -20.94 -0.23
CA GLU A 18 -2.79 -22.15 -0.06
C GLU A 18 -3.83 -22.34 -1.17
N HIS A 19 -4.25 -21.25 -1.81
CA HIS A 19 -5.31 -21.25 -2.83
C HIS A 19 -4.81 -21.15 -4.27
N VAL A 20 -3.50 -20.92 -4.49
CA VAL A 20 -2.93 -20.87 -5.83
C VAL A 20 -2.48 -22.28 -6.28
N PRO A 21 -3.17 -22.91 -7.23
CA PRO A 21 -2.73 -24.17 -7.79
C PRO A 21 -1.37 -24.08 -8.47
N ASP A 22 -0.59 -25.13 -8.41
CA ASP A 22 0.67 -25.23 -9.13
C ASP A 22 0.46 -25.04 -10.64
N GLY A 23 1.22 -24.14 -11.26
CA GLY A 23 1.27 -23.99 -12.72
C GLY A 23 0.33 -22.93 -13.30
N GLY A 24 -0.29 -22.08 -12.48
CA GLY A 24 -1.11 -20.96 -12.94
C GLY A 24 -0.32 -19.80 -13.58
N VAL A 25 -1.05 -18.83 -14.13
CA VAL A 25 -0.50 -17.56 -14.62
C VAL A 25 0.02 -16.75 -13.44
N LEU A 26 1.07 -15.99 -13.67
CA LEU A 26 1.63 -15.10 -12.66
C LEU A 26 0.62 -14.02 -12.27
N ILE A 27 0.34 -13.91 -10.98
CA ILE A 27 -0.41 -12.80 -10.40
C ILE A 27 0.58 -11.84 -9.75
N PRO A 28 0.70 -10.60 -10.23
CA PRO A 28 1.61 -9.64 -9.65
C PRO A 28 1.20 -9.22 -8.24
N THR A 29 2.15 -9.26 -7.29
CA THR A 29 1.98 -8.76 -5.92
C THR A 29 2.97 -7.67 -5.57
N THR A 30 3.84 -7.32 -6.49
CA THR A 30 4.78 -6.20 -6.35
C THR A 30 4.78 -5.35 -7.61
N ASP A 31 5.09 -4.07 -7.45
CA ASP A 31 5.09 -3.11 -8.56
C ASP A 31 6.09 -3.49 -9.66
N GLU A 32 7.26 -4.03 -9.31
CA GLU A 32 8.26 -4.44 -10.31
C GLU A 32 7.78 -5.63 -11.15
N VAL A 33 7.04 -6.55 -10.54
CA VAL A 33 6.45 -7.69 -11.26
C VAL A 33 5.30 -7.22 -12.13
N ALA A 34 4.41 -6.40 -11.61
CA ALA A 34 3.30 -5.81 -12.33
C ALA A 34 3.78 -4.95 -13.52
N TRP A 35 4.80 -4.12 -13.32
CA TRP A 35 5.45 -3.36 -14.39
C TRP A 35 5.93 -4.23 -15.57
N LYS A 36 6.49 -5.39 -15.26
CA LYS A 36 6.97 -6.31 -16.30
C LYS A 36 5.82 -7.06 -16.98
N HIS A 37 4.76 -7.34 -16.23
CA HIS A 37 3.63 -8.14 -16.69
C HIS A 37 2.66 -7.34 -17.54
N PHE A 38 2.22 -6.17 -17.08
CA PHE A 38 1.20 -5.33 -17.71
C PHE A 38 1.79 -4.24 -18.62
N ARG A 39 2.36 -4.63 -19.76
CA ARG A 39 3.12 -3.73 -20.64
C ARG A 39 2.32 -2.56 -21.18
N PHE A 40 1.03 -2.74 -21.44
CA PHE A 40 0.18 -1.71 -22.02
C PHE A 40 -0.32 -0.71 -20.98
N HIS A 41 -0.60 -1.16 -19.77
CA HIS A 41 -1.16 -0.32 -18.70
C HIS A 41 -0.11 0.21 -17.71
N ARG A 42 1.16 -0.22 -17.80
CA ARG A 42 2.22 0.21 -16.87
C ARG A 42 2.53 1.70 -16.86
N TRP A 43 1.93 2.47 -17.79
CA TRP A 43 2.01 3.93 -17.78
C TRP A 43 1.47 4.52 -16.47
N VAL A 44 0.52 3.88 -15.80
CA VAL A 44 -0.04 4.33 -14.51
C VAL A 44 1.01 4.47 -13.40
N TYR A 45 2.16 3.83 -13.54
CA TYR A 45 3.30 4.03 -12.64
C TYR A 45 4.02 5.36 -12.85
N ASN A 46 3.73 6.06 -13.95
CA ASN A 46 4.13 7.44 -14.17
C ASN A 46 3.16 8.36 -13.44
N LYS A 47 3.51 8.75 -12.22
CA LYS A 47 2.65 9.58 -11.37
C LYS A 47 2.36 10.97 -11.95
N LEU A 48 3.24 11.46 -12.84
CA LEU A 48 2.97 12.70 -13.59
C LEU A 48 1.84 12.49 -14.60
N GLU A 49 1.86 11.40 -15.39
CA GLU A 49 0.78 11.08 -16.32
C GLU A 49 -0.55 10.84 -15.59
N VAL A 50 -0.54 10.22 -14.42
CA VAL A 50 -1.74 10.06 -13.57
C VAL A 50 -2.27 11.42 -13.11
N ALA A 51 -1.42 12.38 -12.76
CA ALA A 51 -1.85 13.74 -12.42
C ALA A 51 -2.38 14.49 -13.67
N GLU A 52 -1.70 14.38 -14.79
CA GLU A 52 -2.12 15.00 -16.07
C GLU A 52 -3.44 14.44 -16.58
N SER A 53 -3.70 13.14 -16.43
CA SER A 53 -4.96 12.49 -16.83
C SER A 53 -6.20 13.05 -16.13
N GLN A 54 -6.02 13.64 -14.96
CA GLN A 54 -7.08 14.31 -14.18
C GLN A 54 -7.14 15.81 -14.43
N GLY A 55 -6.32 16.35 -15.35
CA GLY A 55 -6.26 17.78 -15.64
C GLY A 55 -5.63 18.63 -14.54
N LEU A 56 -4.85 18.02 -13.65
CA LEU A 56 -4.18 18.75 -12.57
C LEU A 56 -3.06 19.65 -13.11
N SER A 57 -2.90 20.82 -12.48
CA SER A 57 -1.72 21.65 -12.70
C SER A 57 -0.50 20.94 -12.12
N CYS A 58 0.38 20.46 -12.96
CA CYS A 58 1.57 19.72 -12.53
C CYS A 58 2.71 19.93 -13.54
N GLY A 59 3.92 19.55 -13.19
CA GLY A 59 5.05 19.66 -14.11
C GLY A 59 6.33 19.07 -13.58
N LEU A 60 7.24 18.74 -14.50
CA LEU A 60 8.57 18.25 -14.14
C LEU A 60 9.40 19.33 -13.43
N VAL A 61 10.20 18.94 -12.45
CA VAL A 61 11.24 19.83 -11.90
C VAL A 61 12.29 20.08 -13.03
N PRO A 62 12.66 21.35 -13.34
CA PRO A 62 12.45 22.58 -12.55
C PRO A 62 11.34 23.52 -13.06
N THR A 63 10.29 23.06 -13.76
CA THR A 63 9.18 23.96 -14.11
C THR A 63 8.53 24.49 -12.86
N GLU A 64 8.24 25.81 -12.83
CA GLU A 64 7.78 26.47 -11.62
C GLU A 64 6.28 26.25 -11.38
N PRO A 65 5.88 25.86 -10.15
CA PRO A 65 4.48 25.86 -9.75
C PRO A 65 3.90 27.29 -9.74
N THR A 66 2.64 27.40 -10.10
CA THR A 66 1.91 28.68 -10.05
C THR A 66 1.27 28.96 -8.68
N GLU A 67 1.04 27.91 -7.91
CA GLU A 67 0.38 27.96 -6.60
C GLU A 67 1.08 27.01 -5.61
N PHE A 68 0.90 27.29 -4.30
CA PHE A 68 1.45 26.51 -3.19
C PHE A 68 0.37 26.24 -2.13
N PRO A 69 0.46 25.16 -1.32
CA PRO A 69 1.56 24.19 -1.30
C PRO A 69 1.49 23.18 -2.45
N VAL A 70 2.66 22.64 -2.80
CA VAL A 70 2.79 21.52 -3.76
C VAL A 70 3.51 20.34 -3.13
N VAL A 71 3.23 19.14 -3.65
CA VAL A 71 4.03 17.94 -3.38
C VAL A 71 5.01 17.75 -4.51
N VAL A 72 6.30 17.63 -4.17
CA VAL A 72 7.33 17.20 -5.11
C VAL A 72 7.67 15.75 -4.81
N LYS A 73 7.56 14.90 -5.82
CA LYS A 73 7.80 13.45 -5.68
C LYS A 73 8.39 12.88 -6.97
N PRO A 74 9.09 11.71 -6.90
CA PRO A 74 9.60 11.05 -8.09
C PRO A 74 8.47 10.71 -9.07
N VAL A 75 8.74 10.86 -10.37
CA VAL A 75 7.82 10.44 -11.44
C VAL A 75 7.54 8.95 -11.34
N PHE A 76 8.58 8.15 -11.09
CA PHE A 76 8.47 6.70 -10.87
C PHE A 76 9.01 6.32 -9.49
N ASN A 77 8.23 5.54 -8.76
CA ASN A 77 8.67 4.92 -7.51
C ASN A 77 8.01 3.54 -7.38
N LEU A 78 8.74 2.47 -7.71
CA LEU A 78 8.27 1.08 -7.61
C LEU A 78 8.58 0.44 -6.23
N PHE A 79 9.08 1.22 -5.27
CA PHE A 79 9.45 0.73 -3.94
C PHE A 79 8.51 1.22 -2.83
N GLY A 80 7.55 2.09 -3.15
CA GLY A 80 6.60 2.65 -2.18
C GLY A 80 7.24 3.59 -1.16
N GLY A 81 6.54 3.81 -0.03
CA GLY A 81 7.11 4.48 1.15
C GLY A 81 7.41 5.97 1.00
N SER A 82 6.76 6.68 0.10
CA SER A 82 6.95 8.14 -0.12
C SER A 82 8.41 8.58 -0.27
N ILE A 83 9.27 7.69 -0.79
CA ILE A 83 10.70 7.95 -0.95
C ILE A 83 10.90 9.19 -1.82
N ASN A 84 11.72 10.15 -1.31
CA ASN A 84 12.01 11.43 -1.93
C ASN A 84 10.78 12.35 -2.17
N ALA A 85 9.62 12.02 -1.61
CA ALA A 85 8.48 12.93 -1.60
C ALA A 85 8.65 14.00 -0.53
N ARG A 86 8.23 15.23 -0.83
CA ARG A 86 8.25 16.36 0.11
C ARG A 86 7.16 17.37 -0.21
N VAL A 87 6.67 18.04 0.79
CA VAL A 87 5.77 19.21 0.65
C VAL A 87 6.63 20.45 0.53
N CYS A 88 6.32 21.31 -0.43
CA CYS A 88 6.89 22.65 -0.56
C CYS A 88 5.79 23.69 -0.38
N HIS A 89 5.95 24.59 0.59
CA HIS A 89 4.95 25.60 0.94
C HIS A 89 5.17 26.93 0.22
N ASN A 90 6.30 27.09 -0.44
CA ASN A 90 6.67 28.33 -1.14
C ASN A 90 7.76 28.06 -2.19
N MET A 91 8.08 29.07 -2.98
CA MET A 91 9.07 29.01 -4.04
C MET A 91 10.50 28.75 -3.52
N ASP A 92 10.86 29.23 -2.33
CA ASP A 92 12.20 29.04 -1.76
C ASP A 92 12.42 27.55 -1.42
N GLU A 93 11.43 26.90 -0.81
CA GLU A 93 11.46 25.46 -0.53
C GLU A 93 11.50 24.64 -1.83
N TYR A 94 10.68 25.03 -2.82
CA TYR A 94 10.67 24.39 -4.13
C TYR A 94 12.01 24.53 -4.86
N SER A 95 12.60 25.73 -4.86
CA SER A 95 13.87 26.01 -5.54
C SER A 95 15.06 25.24 -4.93
N ALA A 96 14.94 24.76 -3.70
CA ALA A 96 15.92 23.88 -3.08
C ALA A 96 15.84 22.41 -3.59
N VAL A 97 14.77 22.07 -4.35
CA VAL A 97 14.64 20.76 -4.97
C VAL A 97 15.37 20.77 -6.30
N ILE A 98 16.41 19.95 -6.43
CA ILE A 98 17.25 19.84 -7.64
C ILE A 98 17.23 18.45 -8.27
N ASP A 99 16.15 17.72 -8.08
CA ASP A 99 16.02 16.37 -8.64
C ASP A 99 15.18 16.39 -9.93
N PRO A 100 15.81 16.28 -11.12
CA PRO A 100 15.12 16.31 -12.40
C PRO A 100 14.27 15.07 -12.68
N GLY A 101 14.37 14.02 -11.84
CA GLY A 101 13.51 12.83 -11.88
C GLY A 101 12.20 12.99 -11.10
N CYS A 102 12.00 14.17 -10.50
CA CYS A 102 10.79 14.51 -9.76
C CYS A 102 9.84 15.39 -10.58
N PHE A 103 8.59 15.40 -10.18
CA PHE A 103 7.58 16.35 -10.64
C PHE A 103 6.87 16.96 -9.43
N TRP A 104 6.19 18.06 -9.64
CA TRP A 104 5.31 18.68 -8.66
C TRP A 104 3.85 18.54 -9.07
N SER A 105 2.98 18.42 -8.08
CA SER A 105 1.52 18.50 -8.21
C SER A 105 0.95 19.26 -7.01
N PRO A 106 -0.31 19.72 -7.06
CA PRO A 106 -0.94 20.35 -5.90
C PRO A 106 -0.88 19.46 -4.66
N TYR A 107 -0.77 20.05 -3.50
CA TYR A 107 -0.96 19.33 -2.23
C TYR A 107 -2.46 19.16 -2.00
N HIS A 108 -2.91 17.92 -1.96
CA HIS A 108 -4.32 17.60 -1.74
C HIS A 108 -4.62 17.47 -0.25
N PHE A 109 -5.80 17.96 0.13
CA PHE A 109 -6.35 17.86 1.47
C PHE A 109 -7.51 16.87 1.45
N GLY A 110 -7.78 16.27 2.60
CA GLY A 110 -8.88 15.33 2.76
C GLY A 110 -8.40 13.98 3.29
N ASP A 111 -9.34 13.05 3.33
CA ASP A 111 -9.09 11.68 3.72
C ASP A 111 -8.21 10.99 2.67
N HIS A 112 -7.39 10.07 3.12
CA HIS A 112 -6.52 9.28 2.25
C HIS A 112 -7.07 7.86 2.19
N HIS A 113 -7.40 7.44 0.99
CA HIS A 113 -7.90 6.10 0.72
C HIS A 113 -6.90 5.31 -0.12
N SER A 114 -6.72 4.04 0.22
CA SER A 114 -6.10 3.02 -0.61
C SER A 114 -7.22 2.10 -1.11
N ILE A 115 -7.50 2.13 -2.39
CA ILE A 115 -8.65 1.47 -3.00
C ILE A 115 -8.16 0.32 -3.87
N ASP A 116 -8.52 -0.90 -3.50
CA ASP A 116 -8.28 -2.08 -4.32
C ASP A 116 -9.49 -2.34 -5.21
N LEU A 117 -9.28 -2.27 -6.51
CA LEU A 117 -10.26 -2.60 -7.54
C LEU A 117 -9.90 -3.92 -8.20
N ILE A 118 -10.92 -4.72 -8.48
CA ILE A 118 -10.79 -5.88 -9.35
C ILE A 118 -11.44 -5.54 -10.69
N LEU A 119 -10.66 -5.61 -11.76
CA LEU A 119 -11.12 -5.28 -13.10
C LEU A 119 -11.14 -6.51 -14.00
N LEU A 120 -12.18 -6.59 -14.83
CA LEU A 120 -12.28 -7.53 -15.95
C LEU A 120 -12.56 -6.71 -17.22
N ASP A 121 -11.63 -6.72 -18.18
CA ASP A 121 -11.71 -5.93 -19.41
C ASP A 121 -11.98 -4.43 -19.20
N GLY A 122 -11.40 -3.85 -18.14
CA GLY A 122 -11.59 -2.45 -17.78
C GLY A 122 -12.85 -2.17 -16.97
N GLN A 123 -13.70 -3.15 -16.73
CA GLN A 123 -14.91 -2.99 -15.91
C GLN A 123 -14.62 -3.32 -14.44
N ILE A 124 -15.10 -2.49 -13.53
CA ILE A 124 -14.98 -2.71 -12.09
C ILE A 124 -15.94 -3.83 -11.68
N MET A 125 -15.37 -4.92 -11.20
CA MET A 125 -16.10 -6.09 -10.70
C MET A 125 -16.28 -6.04 -9.20
N GLU A 126 -15.31 -5.46 -8.46
CA GLU A 126 -15.31 -5.38 -7.01
C GLU A 126 -14.42 -4.22 -6.56
N MET A 127 -14.75 -3.61 -5.41
CA MET A 127 -13.99 -2.53 -4.80
C MET A 127 -13.86 -2.75 -3.28
N PHE A 128 -12.66 -2.51 -2.76
CA PHE A 128 -12.36 -2.48 -1.33
C PHE A 128 -11.64 -1.18 -1.03
N SER A 129 -12.21 -0.34 -0.16
CA SER A 129 -11.64 0.95 0.21
C SER A 129 -11.09 0.91 1.63
N PHE A 130 -9.81 1.23 1.77
CA PHE A 130 -9.14 1.36 3.06
C PHE A 130 -8.87 2.83 3.34
N LYS A 131 -9.45 3.36 4.41
CA LYS A 131 -9.20 4.71 4.88
C LYS A 131 -7.98 4.73 5.81
N GLY A 132 -7.02 5.60 5.53
CA GLY A 132 -5.79 5.75 6.32
C GLY A 132 -5.92 6.80 7.41
N GLU A 133 -5.71 6.41 8.67
CA GLU A 133 -5.54 7.35 9.77
C GLU A 133 -4.09 7.87 9.77
N LYS A 134 -3.92 9.15 9.43
CA LYS A 134 -2.59 9.75 9.23
C LYS A 134 -1.85 9.93 10.56
N LEU A 135 -0.63 9.42 10.64
CA LEU A 135 0.31 9.67 11.74
C LEU A 135 1.23 10.84 11.40
N GLN A 136 1.83 10.81 10.22
CA GLN A 136 2.68 11.87 9.66
C GLN A 136 2.71 11.77 8.13
N PHE A 137 3.38 12.70 7.45
CA PHE A 137 3.52 12.65 5.99
C PHE A 137 4.12 11.32 5.53
N GLY A 138 3.36 10.58 4.72
CA GLY A 138 3.76 9.29 4.16
C GLY A 138 3.70 8.11 5.14
N ALA A 139 3.17 8.27 6.36
CA ALA A 139 2.95 7.19 7.31
C ALA A 139 1.58 7.29 7.97
N PHE A 140 1.00 6.13 8.24
CA PHE A 140 -0.34 5.98 8.81
C PHE A 140 -0.26 5.20 10.12
N ASP A 141 -1.13 5.57 11.07
CA ASP A 141 -1.28 4.83 12.31
C ASP A 141 -1.91 3.47 12.05
N PHE A 142 -3.02 3.48 11.33
CA PHE A 142 -3.65 2.29 10.82
C PHE A 142 -4.44 2.61 9.53
N TRP A 143 -4.85 1.55 8.84
CA TRP A 143 -5.82 1.59 7.76
C TRP A 143 -7.07 0.82 8.21
N SER A 144 -8.24 1.32 7.87
CA SER A 144 -9.51 0.67 8.15
C SER A 144 -10.30 0.44 6.86
N LEU A 145 -10.75 -0.80 6.65
CA LEU A 145 -11.83 -1.11 5.73
C LEU A 145 -13.12 -0.89 6.51
N ASN A 146 -13.96 -0.01 6.01
CA ASN A 146 -15.33 0.17 6.50
C ASN A 146 -16.22 0.23 5.26
N ASP A 147 -17.08 -0.76 5.12
CA ASP A 147 -18.05 -0.81 4.03
C ASP A 147 -19.20 0.15 4.38
N ASP A 148 -19.08 1.41 3.98
CA ASP A 148 -20.03 2.48 4.31
C ASP A 148 -20.42 3.31 3.08
N GLU A 149 -21.26 4.35 3.28
CA GLU A 149 -21.73 5.24 2.21
C GLU A 149 -20.59 5.98 1.48
N THR A 150 -19.39 6.05 2.07
CA THR A 150 -18.21 6.71 1.45
C THR A 150 -17.72 5.92 0.22
N ASP A 151 -17.96 4.62 0.18
CA ASP A 151 -17.54 3.78 -0.95
C ASP A 151 -18.30 4.14 -2.23
N ASP A 152 -19.57 4.53 -2.15
CA ASP A 152 -20.36 4.97 -3.31
C ASP A 152 -19.81 6.30 -3.87
N GLU A 153 -19.44 7.24 -3.00
CA GLU A 153 -18.84 8.53 -3.41
C GLU A 153 -17.46 8.33 -4.07
N LEU A 154 -16.64 7.43 -3.51
CA LEU A 154 -15.35 7.09 -4.09
C LEU A 154 -15.50 6.37 -5.43
N LEU A 155 -16.47 5.48 -5.56
CA LEU A 155 -16.75 4.79 -6.81
C LEU A 155 -17.17 5.79 -7.91
N GLU A 156 -18.10 6.72 -7.61
CA GLU A 156 -18.50 7.80 -8.54
C GLU A 156 -17.30 8.65 -8.97
N LEU A 157 -16.31 8.84 -8.11
CA LEU A 157 -15.10 9.60 -8.42
C LEU A 157 -14.15 8.85 -9.36
N ILE A 158 -13.93 7.57 -9.11
CA ILE A 158 -12.88 6.79 -9.80
C ILE A 158 -13.37 6.07 -11.06
N GLU A 159 -14.66 5.70 -11.12
CA GLU A 159 -15.24 4.96 -12.25
C GLU A 159 -14.99 5.64 -13.61
N PRO A 160 -15.21 6.97 -13.76
CA PRO A 160 -14.92 7.64 -15.03
C PRO A 160 -13.46 7.56 -15.46
N TRP A 161 -12.54 7.63 -14.50
CA TRP A 161 -11.11 7.50 -14.77
C TRP A 161 -10.75 6.06 -15.18
N VAL A 162 -11.33 5.06 -14.51
CA VAL A 162 -11.13 3.66 -14.87
C VAL A 162 -11.67 3.36 -16.25
N GLU A 163 -12.88 3.81 -16.57
CA GLU A 163 -13.49 3.63 -17.90
C GLU A 163 -12.65 4.25 -19.02
N GLU A 164 -12.07 5.44 -18.80
CA GLU A 164 -11.28 6.14 -19.82
C GLU A 164 -9.88 5.53 -20.00
N TYR A 165 -9.22 5.10 -18.90
CA TYR A 165 -7.79 4.80 -18.92
C TYR A 165 -7.44 3.32 -18.74
N MET A 166 -8.38 2.48 -18.31
CA MET A 166 -8.11 1.06 -18.03
C MET A 166 -8.80 0.09 -18.99
N ASP A 167 -9.22 0.57 -20.17
CA ASP A 167 -9.82 -0.27 -21.20
C ASP A 167 -8.97 -1.52 -21.51
N GLY A 168 -9.61 -2.69 -21.48
CA GLY A 168 -8.96 -4.00 -21.71
C GLY A 168 -8.02 -4.46 -20.60
N TYR A 169 -7.95 -3.78 -19.44
CA TYR A 169 -7.19 -4.25 -18.31
C TYR A 169 -7.98 -5.31 -17.53
N THR A 170 -7.32 -6.43 -17.21
CA THR A 170 -7.85 -7.47 -16.34
C THR A 170 -6.84 -7.77 -15.25
N GLY A 171 -7.26 -7.61 -13.98
CA GLY A 171 -6.41 -7.82 -12.80
C GLY A 171 -6.76 -6.91 -11.64
N CYS A 172 -5.89 -6.87 -10.64
CA CYS A 172 -6.03 -5.97 -9.51
C CYS A 172 -5.41 -4.61 -9.83
N LEU A 173 -6.13 -3.54 -9.53
CA LEU A 173 -5.67 -2.16 -9.62
C LEU A 173 -5.81 -1.52 -8.24
N ASN A 174 -4.70 -1.08 -7.65
CA ASN A 174 -4.74 -0.30 -6.42
C ASN A 174 -4.60 1.18 -6.76
N LEU A 175 -5.51 2.00 -6.25
CA LEU A 175 -5.51 3.46 -6.37
C LEU A 175 -5.29 4.09 -4.99
N GLU A 176 -4.36 5.04 -4.87
CA GLU A 176 -4.30 5.93 -3.73
C GLU A 176 -5.02 7.24 -4.07
N VAL A 177 -5.98 7.63 -3.22
CA VAL A 177 -6.83 8.82 -3.40
C VAL A 177 -6.70 9.73 -2.18
N ILE A 178 -6.56 11.03 -2.38
CA ILE A 178 -6.64 12.05 -1.32
C ILE A 178 -7.70 13.06 -1.70
N GLY A 179 -8.77 13.17 -0.88
CA GLY A 179 -9.93 13.97 -1.25
C GLY A 179 -10.49 13.47 -2.57
N ASP A 180 -10.56 14.35 -3.57
CA ASP A 180 -11.15 14.05 -4.88
C ASP A 180 -10.11 13.68 -5.96
N TYR A 181 -8.88 13.27 -5.58
CA TYR A 181 -7.79 13.11 -6.55
C TYR A 181 -7.04 11.80 -6.39
N ILE A 182 -6.88 11.08 -7.49
CA ILE A 182 -6.01 9.91 -7.60
C ILE A 182 -4.56 10.41 -7.58
N ILE A 183 -3.78 10.00 -6.60
CA ILE A 183 -2.38 10.44 -6.44
C ILE A 183 -1.36 9.39 -6.87
N GLU A 184 -1.79 8.13 -6.96
CA GLU A 184 -0.98 6.99 -7.37
C GLU A 184 -1.87 5.86 -7.88
N ALA A 185 -1.40 5.10 -8.87
CA ALA A 185 -2.03 3.89 -9.35
C ALA A 185 -1.01 2.76 -9.49
N GLN A 186 -1.41 1.55 -9.14
CA GLN A 186 -0.53 0.38 -9.08
C GLN A 186 -1.28 -0.86 -9.61
N LEU A 187 -0.65 -1.62 -10.50
CA LEU A 187 -1.28 -2.77 -11.19
C LEU A 187 -1.13 -4.06 -10.39
N ARG A 188 -1.44 -3.99 -9.11
CA ARG A 188 -1.41 -5.11 -8.17
C ARG A 188 -2.39 -4.83 -7.03
N MET A 189 -2.72 -5.86 -6.24
CA MET A 189 -3.49 -5.64 -5.01
C MET A 189 -2.67 -4.83 -3.99
N GLY A 190 -3.35 -4.01 -3.20
CA GLY A 190 -2.78 -3.30 -2.05
C GLY A 190 -2.75 -4.19 -0.82
N ASP A 191 -3.88 -4.29 -0.13
CA ASP A 191 -3.99 -4.95 1.16
C ASP A 191 -5.11 -6.00 1.27
N ILE A 192 -5.93 -6.19 0.21
CA ILE A 192 -7.04 -7.16 0.21
C ILE A 192 -6.59 -8.62 0.40
N ASP A 193 -5.35 -8.92 0.08
CA ASP A 193 -4.76 -10.24 0.28
C ASP A 193 -4.62 -10.61 1.78
N ARG A 194 -4.80 -9.65 2.69
CA ARG A 194 -4.71 -9.82 4.14
C ARG A 194 -6.06 -9.96 4.83
N LEU A 195 -7.15 -9.80 4.10
CA LEU A 195 -8.51 -9.90 4.65
C LEU A 195 -8.85 -11.28 5.22
N GLY A 196 -8.09 -12.30 4.86
CA GLY A 196 -8.41 -13.67 5.24
C GLY A 196 -9.53 -14.30 4.43
N ASP A 197 -9.97 -13.64 3.36
CA ASP A 197 -11.04 -14.12 2.47
C ASP A 197 -10.47 -15.05 1.39
N SER A 198 -10.63 -16.35 1.61
CA SER A 198 -10.14 -17.36 0.68
C SER A 198 -10.94 -17.42 -0.63
N GLU A 199 -12.23 -17.11 -0.61
CA GLU A 199 -13.08 -17.10 -1.81
C GLU A 199 -12.67 -15.94 -2.74
N LEU A 200 -12.34 -14.78 -2.17
CA LEU A 200 -11.79 -13.65 -2.91
C LEU A 200 -10.46 -14.02 -3.57
N MET A 201 -9.55 -14.66 -2.84
CA MET A 201 -8.24 -15.04 -3.39
C MET A 201 -8.38 -16.09 -4.51
N GLU A 202 -9.27 -17.06 -4.37
CA GLU A 202 -9.58 -18.04 -5.42
C GLU A 202 -10.17 -17.35 -6.65
N ALA A 203 -11.08 -16.39 -6.47
CA ALA A 203 -11.68 -15.65 -7.57
C ALA A 203 -10.64 -14.78 -8.33
N ILE A 204 -9.72 -14.14 -7.61
CA ILE A 204 -8.59 -13.42 -8.23
C ILE A 204 -7.72 -14.38 -9.05
N TRP A 205 -7.47 -15.59 -8.54
CA TRP A 205 -6.78 -16.62 -9.31
C TRP A 205 -7.54 -17.00 -10.58
N HIS A 206 -8.86 -17.23 -10.50
CA HIS A 206 -9.73 -17.52 -11.65
C HIS A 206 -9.72 -16.38 -12.67
N LEU A 207 -9.79 -15.13 -12.20
CA LEU A 207 -9.71 -13.95 -13.07
C LEU A 207 -8.45 -13.96 -13.93
N HIS A 208 -7.29 -14.18 -13.32
CA HIS A 208 -6.02 -14.17 -14.04
C HIS A 208 -5.79 -15.38 -14.95
N ASN A 209 -6.36 -16.56 -14.60
CA ASN A 209 -6.11 -17.80 -15.33
C ASN A 209 -7.20 -18.14 -16.36
N HIS A 210 -8.42 -17.70 -16.11
CA HIS A 210 -9.59 -18.07 -16.92
C HIS A 210 -10.34 -16.87 -17.48
N HIS A 211 -9.97 -15.64 -17.08
CA HIS A 211 -10.66 -14.43 -17.51
C HIS A 211 -12.14 -14.43 -17.09
N GLU A 212 -12.40 -14.91 -15.89
CA GLU A 212 -13.72 -15.05 -15.29
C GLU A 212 -13.73 -14.51 -13.87
N TRP A 213 -14.76 -13.72 -13.51
CA TRP A 213 -14.96 -13.25 -12.16
C TRP A 213 -16.08 -14.04 -11.48
N LEU A 214 -15.73 -14.78 -10.40
CA LEU A 214 -16.63 -15.72 -9.72
C LEU A 214 -17.00 -15.30 -8.30
N TYR A 215 -16.31 -14.28 -7.75
CA TYR A 215 -16.56 -13.82 -6.38
C TYR A 215 -17.91 -13.13 -6.24
N LYS A 216 -18.56 -13.36 -5.09
CA LYS A 216 -19.72 -12.61 -4.66
C LYS A 216 -19.62 -12.38 -3.17
N ARG A 217 -19.75 -11.12 -2.77
CA ARG A 217 -19.88 -10.78 -1.34
C ARG A 217 -21.02 -11.56 -0.72
N ASN A 218 -20.80 -12.03 0.48
CA ASN A 218 -21.77 -12.77 1.28
C ASN A 218 -21.67 -12.32 2.76
N GLU A 219 -22.44 -12.92 3.65
CA GLU A 219 -22.45 -12.57 5.08
C GLU A 219 -21.11 -12.81 5.80
N GLN A 220 -20.17 -13.52 5.18
CA GLN A 220 -18.83 -13.79 5.71
C GLN A 220 -17.78 -12.82 5.17
N THR A 221 -18.11 -12.04 4.13
CA THR A 221 -17.23 -10.99 3.62
C THR A 221 -16.99 -9.96 4.71
N PRO A 222 -15.74 -9.67 5.08
CA PRO A 222 -15.46 -8.67 6.11
C PRO A 222 -15.97 -7.29 5.70
N THR A 223 -16.75 -6.68 6.58
CA THR A 223 -17.22 -5.29 6.46
C THR A 223 -16.40 -4.32 7.30
N GLU A 224 -15.66 -4.85 8.27
CA GLU A 224 -14.69 -4.12 9.09
C GLU A 224 -13.37 -4.90 9.10
N PHE A 225 -12.27 -4.19 8.88
CA PHE A 225 -10.93 -4.77 8.94
C PHE A 225 -9.91 -3.66 9.19
N TYR A 226 -8.93 -3.96 10.02
CA TYR A 226 -7.91 -3.00 10.42
C TYR A 226 -6.52 -3.53 10.11
N LEU A 227 -5.66 -2.62 9.65
CA LEU A 227 -4.29 -2.93 9.30
C LEU A 227 -3.39 -1.86 9.89
N ALA A 228 -2.44 -2.23 10.75
CA ALA A 228 -1.45 -1.30 11.27
C ALA A 228 -0.03 -1.79 10.97
N ALA A 229 0.82 -0.86 10.57
CA ALA A 229 2.23 -1.10 10.37
C ALA A 229 3.05 -0.59 11.58
N LEU A 230 4.17 -1.25 11.82
CA LEU A 230 5.21 -0.80 12.74
C LEU A 230 6.41 -0.38 11.91
N PHE A 231 6.92 0.84 12.11
CA PHE A 231 8.08 1.36 11.41
C PHE A 231 9.26 1.52 12.37
N ALA A 232 10.46 1.18 11.90
CA ALA A 232 11.69 1.52 12.58
C ALA A 232 12.08 2.97 12.29
N GLN A 233 12.89 3.57 13.16
CA GLN A 233 13.49 4.85 12.82
C GLN A 233 14.37 4.74 11.56
N PRO A 234 14.43 5.79 10.73
CA PRO A 234 15.30 5.81 9.56
C PRO A 234 16.75 5.42 9.91
N ASN A 235 17.38 4.63 9.04
CA ASN A 235 18.75 4.15 9.21
C ASN A 235 19.03 3.31 10.46
N LYS A 236 18.00 2.72 11.07
CA LYS A 236 18.15 1.81 12.22
C LYS A 236 17.85 0.38 11.81
N GLN A 237 18.61 -0.54 12.37
CA GLN A 237 18.35 -1.97 12.28
C GLN A 237 17.73 -2.47 13.59
N PHE A 238 16.98 -3.52 13.53
CA PHE A 238 16.29 -4.11 14.67
C PHE A 238 16.38 -5.63 14.63
N SER A 239 16.16 -6.25 15.77
CA SER A 239 15.91 -7.69 15.88
C SER A 239 14.71 -7.95 16.78
N ILE A 240 13.93 -8.97 16.43
CA ILE A 240 12.76 -9.41 17.21
C ILE A 240 12.90 -10.91 17.41
N ASP A 241 12.59 -11.38 18.62
CA ASP A 241 12.44 -12.81 18.87
C ASP A 241 11.11 -13.28 18.28
N PHE A 242 11.16 -13.68 17.00
CA PHE A 242 10.00 -14.12 16.25
C PHE A 242 9.24 -15.27 16.93
N LYS A 243 9.96 -16.23 17.52
CA LYS A 243 9.32 -17.38 18.18
C LYS A 243 8.52 -16.98 19.41
N LEU A 244 9.08 -16.03 20.18
CA LEU A 244 8.39 -15.52 21.35
C LEU A 244 7.19 -14.64 20.92
N PHE A 245 7.34 -13.83 19.87
CA PHE A 245 6.26 -13.03 19.32
C PHE A 245 5.11 -13.92 18.82
N ASP A 246 5.43 -14.91 18.00
CA ASP A 246 4.47 -15.88 17.47
C ASP A 246 3.73 -16.64 18.59
N TYR A 247 4.44 -17.03 19.63
CA TYR A 247 3.84 -17.68 20.80
C TYR A 247 2.85 -16.78 21.56
N ILE A 248 3.09 -15.46 21.61
CA ILE A 248 2.23 -14.50 22.34
C ILE A 248 1.05 -14.05 21.48
N VAL A 249 1.25 -13.82 20.18
CA VAL A 249 0.33 -13.08 19.31
C VAL A 249 -0.24 -13.97 18.21
N GLY A 250 0.45 -15.05 17.80
CA GLY A 250 0.20 -15.78 16.57
C GLY A 250 -1.27 -16.13 16.29
N ASP A 251 -1.96 -16.70 17.27
CA ASP A 251 -3.37 -17.12 17.10
C ASP A 251 -4.39 -16.00 17.43
N ALA A 252 -3.91 -14.80 17.79
CA ALA A 252 -4.78 -13.70 18.20
C ALA A 252 -5.12 -12.72 17.06
N LEU A 253 -4.53 -12.90 15.90
CA LEU A 253 -4.73 -12.04 14.73
C LEU A 253 -5.13 -12.86 13.51
N VAL A 254 -5.89 -12.22 12.62
CA VAL A 254 -6.19 -12.79 11.28
C VAL A 254 -4.90 -12.95 10.48
N TYR A 255 -4.04 -11.94 10.51
CA TYR A 255 -2.77 -11.98 9.80
C TYR A 255 -1.73 -11.08 10.48
N TYR A 256 -0.47 -11.51 10.44
CA TYR A 256 0.67 -10.63 10.72
C TYR A 256 1.89 -11.04 9.89
N GLN A 257 2.78 -10.08 9.66
CA GLN A 257 4.05 -10.29 9.01
C GLN A 257 5.13 -9.47 9.72
N ILE A 258 6.25 -10.09 10.03
CA ILE A 258 7.47 -9.40 10.47
C ILE A 258 8.44 -9.39 9.29
N ASP A 259 8.85 -8.20 8.92
CA ASP A 259 9.74 -8.01 7.76
C ASP A 259 11.20 -8.30 8.13
N ASP A 260 11.97 -8.90 7.22
CA ASP A 260 13.39 -9.09 7.42
C ASP A 260 14.13 -7.76 7.22
N PRO A 261 14.83 -7.24 8.24
CA PRO A 261 15.53 -5.96 8.16
C PRO A 261 16.65 -5.93 7.12
N ASN A 262 17.15 -7.10 6.70
CA ASN A 262 18.22 -7.20 5.71
C ASN A 262 17.75 -7.02 4.27
N LEU A 263 16.44 -6.98 4.04
CA LEU A 263 15.85 -6.95 2.71
C LEU A 263 15.55 -5.54 2.20
N TYR A 264 15.58 -4.55 3.06
CA TYR A 264 15.27 -3.18 2.71
C TYR A 264 16.54 -2.43 2.33
N HIS A 265 16.69 -2.18 1.03
CA HIS A 265 17.72 -1.31 0.49
C HIS A 265 17.27 0.15 0.36
N THR A 266 16.01 0.43 0.71
CA THR A 266 15.40 1.75 0.69
C THR A 266 15.35 2.31 2.10
N ASN A 267 15.43 3.63 2.22
CA ASN A 267 15.39 4.32 3.49
C ASN A 267 14.32 5.41 3.42
N PRO A 268 13.04 5.04 3.53
CA PRO A 268 11.96 6.01 3.46
C PRO A 268 12.04 7.01 4.63
N PRO A 269 11.50 8.22 4.49
CA PRO A 269 11.62 9.27 5.50
C PRO A 269 11.02 8.88 6.85
N HIS A 270 10.01 8.02 6.85
CA HIS A 270 9.37 7.49 8.07
C HIS A 270 10.05 6.21 8.61
N GLY A 271 11.16 5.76 8.02
CA GLY A 271 11.82 4.50 8.37
C GLY A 271 11.25 3.28 7.64
N ASN A 272 11.97 2.17 7.74
CA ASN A 272 11.53 0.92 7.13
C ASN A 272 10.41 0.28 7.94
N ARG A 273 9.45 -0.33 7.27
CA ARG A 273 8.45 -1.15 7.96
C ARG A 273 9.13 -2.34 8.63
N VAL A 274 8.76 -2.58 9.86
CA VAL A 274 9.23 -3.70 10.70
C VAL A 274 8.26 -4.86 10.66
N ALA A 275 6.97 -4.52 10.72
CA ALA A 275 5.90 -5.50 10.76
C ALA A 275 4.59 -4.87 10.29
N ILE A 276 3.64 -5.73 9.95
CA ILE A 276 2.25 -5.40 9.69
C ILE A 276 1.35 -6.36 10.47
N PHE A 277 0.24 -5.86 10.98
CA PHE A 277 -0.72 -6.57 11.80
C PHE A 277 -2.12 -6.31 11.28
N CYS A 278 -2.93 -7.34 11.14
CA CYS A 278 -4.27 -7.23 10.58
C CYS A 278 -5.27 -8.05 11.38
N ASP A 279 -6.42 -7.45 11.66
CA ASP A 279 -7.52 -8.08 12.38
C ASP A 279 -8.84 -7.37 12.10
N TYR A 280 -9.96 -8.00 12.46
CA TYR A 280 -11.30 -7.41 12.41
C TYR A 280 -11.56 -6.45 13.59
N GLU A 281 -10.67 -6.43 14.60
CA GLU A 281 -10.76 -5.58 15.78
C GLU A 281 -9.54 -4.69 15.89
N LEU A 282 -9.72 -3.37 15.90
CA LEU A 282 -8.62 -2.39 16.01
C LEU A 282 -7.77 -2.62 17.28
N ASP A 283 -8.41 -2.95 18.41
CA ASP A 283 -7.72 -3.16 19.67
C ASP A 283 -6.71 -4.32 19.60
N ASN A 284 -7.03 -5.39 18.86
CA ASN A 284 -6.13 -6.52 18.64
C ASN A 284 -4.91 -6.11 17.84
N VAL A 285 -5.12 -5.33 16.78
CA VAL A 285 -4.04 -4.81 15.91
C VAL A 285 -3.09 -3.90 16.70
N VAL A 286 -3.65 -2.96 17.46
CA VAL A 286 -2.89 -2.01 18.29
C VAL A 286 -2.12 -2.75 19.40
N TRP A 287 -2.77 -3.72 20.05
CA TRP A 287 -2.13 -4.56 21.06
C TRP A 287 -0.92 -5.32 20.49
N ALA A 288 -1.10 -6.02 19.38
CA ALA A 288 -0.03 -6.80 18.76
C ALA A 288 1.15 -5.92 18.30
N ARG A 289 0.84 -4.75 17.71
CA ARG A 289 1.84 -3.74 17.33
C ARG A 289 2.67 -3.29 18.55
N ASN A 290 2.01 -3.01 19.67
CA ASN A 290 2.66 -2.58 20.91
C ASN A 290 3.54 -3.68 21.49
N ILE A 291 3.08 -4.93 21.50
CA ILE A 291 3.90 -6.09 21.92
C ILE A 291 5.15 -6.22 21.03
N CYS A 292 4.98 -6.13 19.70
CA CYS A 292 6.10 -6.18 18.79
C CYS A 292 7.12 -5.06 19.05
N ALA A 293 6.63 -3.83 19.21
CA ALA A 293 7.47 -2.66 19.51
C ALA A 293 8.25 -2.83 20.82
N ALA A 294 7.61 -3.36 21.89
CA ALA A 294 8.27 -3.64 23.16
C ALA A 294 9.32 -4.75 23.08
N MET A 295 9.17 -5.68 22.15
CA MET A 295 10.12 -6.78 21.92
C MET A 295 11.28 -6.41 20.99
N MET A 296 11.19 -5.26 20.29
CA MET A 296 12.27 -4.80 19.43
C MET A 296 13.54 -4.55 20.24
N LYS A 297 14.63 -5.18 19.84
CA LYS A 297 15.95 -4.95 20.43
C LYS A 297 16.82 -4.15 19.47
N PRO A 298 17.69 -3.28 20.02
CA PRO A 298 18.69 -2.61 19.17
C PRO A 298 19.56 -3.66 18.49
N ASP A 299 20.05 -3.34 17.31
CA ASP A 299 21.04 -4.14 16.61
C ASP A 299 22.29 -4.33 17.46
N ILE A 300 23.08 -5.35 17.10
CA ILE A 300 24.31 -5.80 17.74
C ILE A 300 25.31 -4.66 17.97
N ASP A 301 25.21 -3.58 17.22
CA ASP A 301 26.04 -2.37 17.35
C ASP A 301 25.51 -1.32 18.36
N GLY A 302 24.49 -1.64 19.17
CA GLY A 302 23.98 -0.78 20.25
C GLY A 302 23.15 0.41 19.77
N LYS A 303 22.66 0.42 18.55
CA LYS A 303 21.78 1.47 18.00
C LYS A 303 20.32 1.14 18.28
N TYR A 304 19.73 1.87 19.20
CA TYR A 304 18.31 1.70 19.54
C TYR A 304 17.38 2.04 18.39
N LEU A 305 16.42 1.15 18.15
CA LEU A 305 15.22 1.43 17.37
C LEU A 305 14.15 1.89 18.34
N GLN A 306 13.69 3.13 18.18
CA GLN A 306 12.47 3.57 18.82
C GLN A 306 11.34 3.55 17.79
N PRO A 307 10.14 3.10 18.14
CA PRO A 307 8.95 3.32 17.33
C PRO A 307 8.81 4.81 16.99
N LEU A 308 8.10 5.13 15.95
CA LEU A 308 7.74 6.51 15.66
C LEU A 308 7.01 7.12 16.86
N GLU A 309 7.18 8.43 17.08
CA GLU A 309 6.41 9.16 18.11
C GLU A 309 4.91 8.95 17.88
N GLY A 310 4.20 8.56 18.92
CA GLY A 310 2.78 8.18 18.86
C GLY A 310 2.50 6.75 19.34
N TYR A 311 3.50 5.89 19.37
CA TYR A 311 3.36 4.57 19.98
C TYR A 311 3.47 4.68 21.51
N VAL A 312 2.44 4.22 22.20
CA VAL A 312 2.40 4.21 23.66
C VAL A 312 3.45 3.23 24.20
N GLU A 313 4.41 3.72 24.98
CA GLU A 313 5.23 2.83 25.80
C GLU A 313 4.31 2.06 26.77
N LEU A 314 4.16 0.78 26.54
CA LEU A 314 3.58 -0.09 27.58
C LEU A 314 4.58 -0.17 28.72
N SER A 315 4.27 0.48 29.84
CA SER A 315 4.89 0.14 31.12
C SER A 315 4.43 -1.27 31.51
N ILE A 316 5.33 -2.23 31.34
CA ILE A 316 5.18 -3.61 31.82
C ILE A 316 5.31 -3.62 33.35
#